data_9cc6f79075e1bdd8911173e7db4006c3
#
_entry.id   9cc6f79075e1bdd8911173e7db4006c3
#
_cell.length_a   1.000
_cell.length_b   1.000
_cell.length_c   1.000
_cell.angle_alpha   90.00
_cell.angle_beta   90.00
_cell.angle_gamma   90.00
#
_symmetry.space_group_name_H-M   'P 1'
#
loop_
_entity.id
_entity.type
_entity.pdbx_description
1 polymer ?
#
loop_
_entity_poly.entity_id
_entity_poly.type
_entity_poly.pdbx_seq_one_letter_code
_entity_poly.pdbx_strand_id
1 'polypeptide(L)'
;MIEHYADADHNGLILMDEETLFQKAKRGIEEGFSIATHAIGDMANHIVINAYERLRKDGIADADVILRIEHTQIIKMEDITRMNEYAIKAIPQSVHCISDAPMAKTRLGTRASKAYPWKSLINHGLHPAGSSDFPIESANPLVGIDAYCRRIPFNDNSAWMPEEIISQEDAINSYTSWAHEASGMEYRRGSIALKYDADLTILNKDIASCPADDILHTQVLATYTAGIRRYHSE
;
A
#
# COMPACT_ATOMS: atom_id res chain seq x y z
N MET A 1 -10.32 8.48 13.60
CA MET A 1 -11.52 8.43 12.73
C MET A 1 -12.25 9.77 12.80
N ILE A 2 -13.00 10.14 11.75
CA ILE A 2 -13.88 11.32 11.77
C ILE A 2 -15.08 11.07 12.69
N GLU A 3 -15.72 9.92 12.53
CA GLU A 3 -16.83 9.49 13.39
C GLU A 3 -16.34 8.50 14.45
N HIS A 4 -17.09 8.35 15.55
CA HIS A 4 -16.81 7.36 16.59
C HIS A 4 -16.79 5.94 16.01
N TYR A 5 -16.07 5.03 16.65
CA TYR A 5 -16.17 3.61 16.35
C TYR A 5 -17.61 3.13 16.59
N ALA A 6 -18.04 2.10 15.87
CA ALA A 6 -19.39 1.56 16.01
C ALA A 6 -19.64 0.87 17.36
N ASP A 7 -18.57 0.43 18.01
CA ASP A 7 -18.56 -0.32 19.27
C ASP A 7 -17.99 0.48 20.45
N ALA A 8 -17.64 1.77 20.29
CA ALA A 8 -17.06 2.59 21.35
C ALA A 8 -17.35 4.08 21.16
N ASP A 9 -17.57 4.80 22.28
CA ASP A 9 -17.86 6.24 22.29
C ASP A 9 -16.57 7.09 22.19
N HIS A 10 -15.73 6.78 21.21
CA HIS A 10 -14.56 7.58 20.83
C HIS A 10 -14.17 7.29 19.38
N ASN A 11 -13.38 8.17 18.78
CA ASN A 11 -12.94 8.08 17.39
C ASN A 11 -11.44 7.75 17.22
N GLY A 12 -10.83 7.19 18.27
CA GLY A 12 -9.42 6.87 18.28
C GLY A 12 -8.52 8.04 18.68
N LEU A 13 -7.25 7.92 18.38
CA LEU A 13 -6.21 8.88 18.77
C LEU A 13 -5.58 9.52 17.54
N ILE A 14 -5.48 10.85 17.52
CA ILE A 14 -4.62 11.59 16.59
C ILE A 14 -3.27 11.80 17.28
N LEU A 15 -2.22 11.24 16.72
CA LEU A 15 -0.88 11.30 17.30
C LEU A 15 -0.18 12.62 17.02
N MET A 16 -0.55 13.30 15.91
CA MET A 16 0.06 14.54 15.48
C MET A 16 -0.97 15.39 14.74
N ASP A 17 -1.04 16.67 15.06
CA ASP A 17 -1.86 17.63 14.31
C ASP A 17 -1.22 18.01 12.96
N GLU A 18 -2.01 18.62 12.09
CA GLU A 18 -1.61 18.98 10.73
C GLU A 18 -0.40 19.93 10.69
N GLU A 19 -0.39 20.97 11.55
CA GLU A 19 0.72 21.95 11.55
C GLU A 19 2.02 21.32 12.03
N THR A 20 1.98 20.50 13.08
CA THR A 20 3.15 19.77 13.57
C THR A 20 3.69 18.82 12.50
N LEU A 21 2.81 18.10 11.80
CA LEU A 21 3.20 17.22 10.70
C LEU A 21 3.85 18.01 9.56
N PHE A 22 3.19 19.10 9.13
CA PHE A 22 3.70 19.97 8.09
C PHE A 22 5.12 20.49 8.40
N GLN A 23 5.36 20.99 9.61
CA GLN A 23 6.67 21.53 10.00
C GLN A 23 7.75 20.44 10.05
N LYS A 24 7.41 19.24 10.55
CA LYS A 24 8.36 18.11 10.56
C LYS A 24 8.69 17.62 9.15
N ALA A 25 7.67 17.47 8.30
CA ALA A 25 7.84 17.05 6.92
C ALA A 25 8.66 18.08 6.12
N LYS A 26 8.34 19.38 6.26
CA LYS A 26 9.12 20.47 5.67
C LYS A 26 10.59 20.36 6.04
N ARG A 27 10.90 20.26 7.33
CA ARG A 27 12.29 20.12 7.78
C ARG A 27 12.96 18.87 7.19
N GLY A 28 12.26 17.72 7.14
CA GLY A 28 12.80 16.51 6.52
C GLY A 28 13.15 16.71 5.04
N ILE A 29 12.30 17.43 4.30
CA ILE A 29 12.53 17.74 2.88
C ILE A 29 13.71 18.70 2.71
N GLU A 30 13.82 19.73 3.55
CA GLU A 30 14.95 20.66 3.55
C GLU A 30 16.29 19.98 3.83
N GLU A 31 16.28 18.86 4.58
CA GLU A 31 17.44 17.99 4.83
C GLU A 31 17.66 16.92 3.73
N GLY A 32 16.85 16.92 2.66
CA GLY A 32 16.98 16.02 1.51
C GLY A 32 16.27 14.68 1.64
N PHE A 33 15.30 14.54 2.56
CA PHE A 33 14.54 13.31 2.73
C PHE A 33 13.18 13.34 2.00
N SER A 34 12.77 12.20 1.47
CA SER A 34 11.37 11.91 1.18
C SER A 34 10.61 11.58 2.46
N ILE A 35 9.28 11.73 2.46
CA ILE A 35 8.47 11.61 3.68
C ILE A 35 7.52 10.44 3.58
N ALA A 36 7.51 9.60 4.62
CA ALA A 36 6.54 8.54 4.82
C ALA A 36 5.78 8.78 6.13
N THR A 37 4.46 8.78 6.07
CA THR A 37 3.62 9.02 7.26
C THR A 37 2.61 7.89 7.44
N HIS A 38 2.56 7.34 8.64
CA HIS A 38 1.57 6.35 9.05
C HIS A 38 0.18 6.99 9.20
N ALA A 39 -0.83 6.47 8.52
CA ALA A 39 -2.22 6.90 8.67
C ALA A 39 -3.21 5.79 8.32
N ILE A 40 -3.94 5.29 9.32
CA ILE A 40 -4.93 4.21 9.16
C ILE A 40 -6.34 4.78 8.94
N GLY A 41 -6.81 5.64 9.85
CA GLY A 41 -8.17 6.16 9.85
C GLY A 41 -8.38 7.33 8.88
N ASP A 42 -9.63 7.56 8.50
CA ASP A 42 -10.03 8.61 7.56
C ASP A 42 -9.63 10.03 8.00
N MET A 43 -9.70 10.36 9.29
CA MET A 43 -9.21 11.64 9.81
C MET A 43 -7.69 11.72 9.74
N ALA A 44 -6.97 10.64 10.06
CA ALA A 44 -5.51 10.63 9.99
C ALA A 44 -5.03 10.80 8.55
N ASN A 45 -5.63 10.07 7.59
CA ASN A 45 -5.34 10.23 6.17
C ASN A 45 -5.62 11.67 5.70
N HIS A 46 -6.77 12.25 6.10
CA HIS A 46 -7.13 13.62 5.76
C HIS A 46 -6.11 14.65 6.25
N ILE A 47 -5.64 14.54 7.50
CA ILE A 47 -4.61 15.40 8.08
C ILE A 47 -3.28 15.29 7.29
N VAL A 48 -2.87 14.07 6.95
CA VAL A 48 -1.63 13.86 6.19
C VAL A 48 -1.75 14.45 4.79
N ILE A 49 -2.87 14.22 4.12
CA ILE A 49 -3.10 14.75 2.77
C ILE A 49 -3.12 16.28 2.78
N ASN A 50 -3.76 16.93 3.77
CA ASN A 50 -3.73 18.39 3.90
C ASN A 50 -2.29 18.92 4.03
N ALA A 51 -1.49 18.31 4.91
CA ALA A 51 -0.10 18.72 5.10
C ALA A 51 0.73 18.52 3.82
N TYR A 52 0.55 17.41 3.11
CA TYR A 52 1.29 17.09 1.89
C TYR A 52 0.87 17.97 0.71
N GLU A 53 -0.42 18.22 0.55
CA GLU A 53 -0.95 19.18 -0.43
C GLU A 53 -0.34 20.57 -0.22
N ARG A 54 -0.27 21.03 1.04
CA ARG A 54 0.36 22.31 1.38
C ARG A 54 1.84 22.34 1.03
N LEU A 55 2.60 21.26 1.32
CA LEU A 55 4.02 21.16 0.92
C LEU A 55 4.21 21.29 -0.59
N ARG A 56 3.31 20.68 -1.40
CA ARG A 56 3.32 20.82 -2.86
C ARG A 56 2.97 22.24 -3.31
N LYS A 57 1.87 22.81 -2.76
CA LYS A 57 1.40 24.16 -3.13
C LYS A 57 2.40 25.27 -2.77
N ASP A 58 3.07 25.12 -1.64
CA ASP A 58 4.09 26.09 -1.18
C ASP A 58 5.43 25.88 -1.91
N GLY A 59 5.56 24.90 -2.81
CA GLY A 59 6.78 24.62 -3.55
C GLY A 59 7.92 24.06 -2.70
N ILE A 60 7.61 23.53 -1.50
CA ILE A 60 8.58 22.90 -0.59
C ILE A 60 8.93 21.49 -1.04
N ALA A 61 7.91 20.73 -1.48
CA ALA A 61 8.07 19.42 -2.07
C ALA A 61 7.95 19.53 -3.58
N ASP A 62 9.04 19.44 -4.31
CA ASP A 62 9.06 19.34 -5.78
C ASP A 62 8.68 17.92 -6.26
N ALA A 63 8.70 17.67 -7.57
CA ALA A 63 8.29 16.40 -8.15
C ALA A 63 9.18 15.22 -7.73
N ASP A 64 10.44 15.46 -7.39
CA ASP A 64 11.42 14.43 -7.02
C ASP A 64 11.26 13.99 -5.55
N VAL A 65 10.60 14.80 -4.72
CA VAL A 65 10.29 14.44 -3.33
C VAL A 65 9.14 13.45 -3.29
N ILE A 66 9.38 12.26 -2.76
CA ILE A 66 8.35 11.26 -2.58
C ILE A 66 7.60 11.54 -1.27
N LEU A 67 6.29 11.73 -1.38
CA LEU A 67 5.35 11.82 -0.28
C LEU A 67 4.48 10.58 -0.30
N ARG A 68 4.50 9.77 0.78
CA ARG A 68 3.73 8.53 0.84
C ARG A 68 3.02 8.36 2.17
N ILE A 69 1.89 7.66 2.12
CA ILE A 69 1.09 7.32 3.28
C ILE A 69 1.14 5.81 3.46
N GLU A 70 1.69 5.38 4.60
CA GLU A 70 1.66 3.99 5.01
C GLU A 70 0.25 3.63 5.48
N HIS A 71 -0.23 2.45 5.13
CA HIS A 71 -1.55 1.87 5.36
C HIS A 71 -2.64 2.39 4.42
N THR A 72 -2.97 3.67 4.39
CA THR A 72 -4.06 4.22 3.55
C THR A 72 -5.33 3.35 3.66
N GLN A 73 -5.65 2.89 4.88
CA GLN A 73 -6.55 1.76 5.12
C GLN A 73 -8.02 2.16 5.08
N ILE A 74 -8.35 3.32 5.64
CA ILE A 74 -9.70 3.90 5.64
C ILE A 74 -9.56 5.34 5.17
N ILE A 75 -10.11 5.64 4.00
CA ILE A 75 -9.91 6.92 3.34
C ILE A 75 -11.19 7.35 2.61
N LYS A 76 -11.42 8.65 2.52
CA LYS A 76 -12.51 9.22 1.74
C LYS A 76 -12.19 9.26 0.25
N MET A 77 -13.20 9.10 -0.60
CA MET A 77 -13.02 9.19 -2.06
C MET A 77 -12.46 10.53 -2.53
N GLU A 78 -12.88 11.63 -1.89
CA GLU A 78 -12.35 12.97 -2.17
C GLU A 78 -10.86 13.08 -1.87
N ASP A 79 -10.39 12.43 -0.81
CA ASP A 79 -8.98 12.39 -0.42
C ASP A 79 -8.16 11.50 -1.36
N ILE A 80 -8.71 10.40 -1.88
CA ILE A 80 -8.08 9.60 -2.93
C ILE A 80 -7.82 10.44 -4.19
N THR A 81 -8.80 11.25 -4.62
CA THR A 81 -8.64 12.15 -5.77
C THR A 81 -7.50 13.13 -5.55
N ARG A 82 -7.42 13.73 -4.34
CA ARG A 82 -6.34 14.65 -3.97
C ARG A 82 -4.98 13.96 -3.92
N MET A 83 -4.90 12.70 -3.44
CA MET A 83 -3.64 11.95 -3.48
C MET A 83 -3.08 11.84 -4.89
N ASN A 84 -3.93 11.56 -5.88
CA ASN A 84 -3.49 11.52 -7.29
C ASN A 84 -3.06 12.90 -7.79
N GLU A 85 -3.84 13.95 -7.50
CA GLU A 85 -3.54 15.33 -7.91
C GLU A 85 -2.18 15.82 -7.40
N TYR A 86 -1.84 15.49 -6.15
CA TYR A 86 -0.59 15.95 -5.50
C TYR A 86 0.52 14.88 -5.49
N ALA A 87 0.39 13.83 -6.29
CA ALA A 87 1.36 12.74 -6.42
C ALA A 87 1.75 12.11 -5.05
N ILE A 88 0.76 11.90 -4.19
CA ILE A 88 0.94 11.22 -2.89
C ILE A 88 0.77 9.72 -3.10
N LYS A 89 1.77 8.93 -2.71
CA LYS A 89 1.77 7.47 -2.88
C LYS A 89 1.03 6.77 -1.75
N ALA A 90 0.26 5.73 -2.10
CA ALA A 90 -0.42 4.85 -1.15
C ALA A 90 0.38 3.56 -0.94
N ILE A 91 0.61 3.18 0.32
CA ILE A 91 1.38 1.97 0.68
C ILE A 91 0.51 1.04 1.55
N PRO A 92 -0.50 0.38 0.97
CA PRO A 92 -1.37 -0.51 1.72
C PRO A 92 -0.71 -1.86 2.03
N GLN A 93 -1.16 -2.48 3.13
CA GLN A 93 -0.81 -3.84 3.51
C GLN A 93 -2.00 -4.75 3.22
N SER A 94 -1.89 -5.55 2.18
CA SER A 94 -2.99 -6.41 1.75
C SER A 94 -3.36 -7.49 2.77
N VAL A 95 -2.37 -8.01 3.49
CA VAL A 95 -2.60 -9.04 4.51
C VAL A 95 -3.40 -8.49 5.69
N HIS A 96 -3.20 -7.22 6.09
CA HIS A 96 -4.02 -6.58 7.13
C HIS A 96 -5.52 -6.65 6.83
N CYS A 97 -5.92 -6.56 5.57
CA CYS A 97 -7.34 -6.70 5.22
C CYS A 97 -7.92 -8.06 5.63
N ILE A 98 -7.18 -9.15 5.40
CA ILE A 98 -7.67 -10.49 5.69
C ILE A 98 -7.49 -10.88 7.16
N SER A 99 -6.47 -10.34 7.85
CA SER A 99 -6.27 -10.57 9.29
C SER A 99 -7.20 -9.71 10.15
N ASP A 100 -7.44 -8.47 9.77
CA ASP A 100 -8.23 -7.48 10.53
C ASP A 100 -9.73 -7.54 10.26
N ALA A 101 -10.20 -8.28 9.27
CA ALA A 101 -11.60 -8.26 8.85
C ALA A 101 -12.63 -8.37 9.99
N PRO A 102 -12.47 -9.27 10.99
CA PRO A 102 -13.42 -9.37 12.10
C PRO A 102 -13.42 -8.09 12.98
N MET A 103 -12.22 -7.56 13.28
CA MET A 103 -12.05 -6.35 14.07
C MET A 103 -12.57 -5.14 13.32
N ALA A 104 -12.24 -4.99 12.04
CA ALA A 104 -12.70 -3.89 11.21
C ALA A 104 -14.23 -3.86 11.09
N LYS A 105 -14.89 -5.00 10.89
CA LYS A 105 -16.35 -5.11 10.88
C LYS A 105 -16.97 -4.64 12.21
N THR A 106 -16.38 -5.00 13.34
CA THR A 106 -16.83 -4.59 14.67
C THR A 106 -16.63 -3.09 14.90
N ARG A 107 -15.42 -2.58 14.64
CA ARG A 107 -15.05 -1.19 14.89
C ARG A 107 -15.75 -0.18 13.97
N LEU A 108 -15.94 -0.55 12.72
CA LEU A 108 -16.45 0.35 11.69
C LEU A 108 -17.95 0.18 11.43
N GLY A 109 -18.55 -0.96 11.80
CA GLY A 109 -19.94 -1.28 11.46
C GLY A 109 -20.17 -1.20 9.95
N THR A 110 -21.19 -0.46 9.51
CA THR A 110 -21.50 -0.30 8.07
C THR A 110 -20.40 0.41 7.28
N ARG A 111 -19.54 1.19 7.92
CA ARG A 111 -18.39 1.87 7.29
C ARG A 111 -17.26 0.90 6.91
N ALA A 112 -17.29 -0.34 7.40
CA ALA A 112 -16.33 -1.37 7.01
C ALA A 112 -16.30 -1.63 5.49
N SER A 113 -17.40 -1.33 4.79
CA SER A 113 -17.50 -1.39 3.33
C SER A 113 -16.63 -0.35 2.59
N LYS A 114 -15.95 0.55 3.29
CA LYS A 114 -15.05 1.57 2.72
C LYS A 114 -13.59 1.35 3.14
N ALA A 115 -13.29 0.25 3.82
CA ALA A 115 -11.94 -0.07 4.26
C ALA A 115 -11.16 -0.82 3.19
N TYR A 116 -9.85 -0.61 3.14
CA TYR A 116 -8.93 -1.26 2.20
C TYR A 116 -9.34 -1.07 0.73
N PRO A 117 -9.46 0.18 0.23
CA PRO A 117 -10.09 0.51 -1.05
C PRO A 117 -9.11 0.41 -2.23
N TRP A 118 -8.48 -0.73 -2.43
CA TRP A 118 -7.38 -0.89 -3.40
C TRP A 118 -7.80 -0.68 -4.84
N LYS A 119 -8.95 -1.26 -5.24
CA LYS A 119 -9.50 -1.08 -6.59
C LYS A 119 -9.92 0.38 -6.80
N SER A 120 -10.48 0.98 -5.76
CA SER A 120 -10.83 2.40 -5.76
C SER A 120 -9.60 3.29 -5.94
N LEU A 121 -8.47 2.99 -5.27
CA LEU A 121 -7.20 3.70 -5.45
C LEU A 121 -6.74 3.63 -6.92
N ILE A 122 -6.73 2.42 -7.51
CA ILE A 122 -6.34 2.20 -8.92
C ILE A 122 -7.27 2.94 -9.87
N ASN A 123 -8.59 2.86 -9.65
CA ASN A 123 -9.58 3.54 -10.49
C ASN A 123 -9.46 5.07 -10.48
N HIS A 124 -8.81 5.63 -9.43
CA HIS A 124 -8.49 7.06 -9.34
C HIS A 124 -7.06 7.39 -9.80
N GLY A 125 -6.40 6.46 -10.49
CA GLY A 125 -5.08 6.68 -11.10
C GLY A 125 -3.90 6.54 -10.16
N LEU A 126 -4.09 6.01 -8.95
CA LEU A 126 -3.01 5.70 -8.03
C LEU A 126 -2.43 4.32 -8.31
N HIS A 127 -1.15 4.17 -7.98
CA HIS A 127 -0.42 2.92 -8.02
C HIS A 127 -0.10 2.47 -6.58
N PRO A 128 -1.01 1.72 -5.92
CA PRO A 128 -0.79 1.30 -4.53
C PRO A 128 0.37 0.31 -4.44
N ALA A 129 1.42 0.69 -3.72
CA ALA A 129 2.61 -0.15 -3.50
C ALA A 129 2.37 -1.12 -2.34
N GLY A 130 2.52 -2.42 -2.60
CA GLY A 130 2.29 -3.47 -1.61
C GLY A 130 3.35 -3.48 -0.51
N SER A 131 2.91 -3.71 0.71
CA SER A 131 3.76 -3.82 1.90
C SER A 131 3.23 -4.89 2.85
N SER A 132 4.07 -5.38 3.75
CA SER A 132 3.70 -6.33 4.79
C SER A 132 3.69 -5.74 6.19
N ASP A 133 4.30 -4.56 6.37
CA ASP A 133 4.54 -3.99 7.70
C ASP A 133 5.31 -4.98 8.61
N PHE A 134 6.22 -5.76 7.99
CA PHE A 134 6.99 -6.76 8.75
C PHE A 134 7.69 -6.13 9.97
N PRO A 135 7.58 -6.73 11.16
CA PRO A 135 7.17 -8.12 11.43
C PRO A 135 5.69 -8.31 11.82
N ILE A 136 4.84 -7.33 11.56
CA ILE A 136 3.40 -7.43 11.86
C ILE A 136 2.77 -8.56 11.04
N GLU A 137 3.05 -8.58 9.72
CA GLU A 137 2.63 -9.65 8.82
C GLU A 137 3.85 -10.34 8.19
N SER A 138 3.60 -11.44 7.50
CA SER A 138 4.64 -12.18 6.77
C SER A 138 5.29 -11.32 5.71
N ALA A 139 6.63 -11.34 5.64
CA ALA A 139 7.39 -10.68 4.59
C ALA A 139 7.28 -11.38 3.21
N ASN A 140 6.59 -12.53 3.11
CA ASN A 140 6.41 -13.26 1.85
C ASN A 140 5.43 -12.51 0.93
N PRO A 141 5.88 -11.95 -0.21
CA PRO A 141 5.02 -11.17 -1.11
C PRO A 141 3.92 -12.01 -1.77
N LEU A 142 4.08 -13.34 -1.89
CA LEU A 142 3.03 -14.21 -2.44
C LEU A 142 1.78 -14.22 -1.56
N VAL A 143 1.93 -14.08 -0.24
CA VAL A 143 0.80 -13.94 0.69
C VAL A 143 0.07 -12.62 0.45
N GLY A 144 0.80 -11.54 0.22
CA GLY A 144 0.21 -10.25 -0.08
C GLY A 144 -0.48 -10.20 -1.45
N ILE A 145 0.11 -10.83 -2.47
CA ILE A 145 -0.49 -10.95 -3.81
C ILE A 145 -1.79 -11.76 -3.74
N ASP A 146 -1.79 -12.90 -3.03
CA ASP A 146 -3.00 -13.69 -2.80
C ASP A 146 -4.09 -12.85 -2.10
N ALA A 147 -3.73 -12.13 -1.05
CA ALA A 147 -4.66 -11.28 -0.32
C ALA A 147 -5.30 -10.20 -1.21
N TYR A 148 -4.55 -9.58 -2.12
CA TYR A 148 -5.07 -8.64 -3.11
C TYR A 148 -6.06 -9.29 -4.08
N CYS A 149 -5.77 -10.52 -4.54
CA CYS A 149 -6.56 -11.21 -5.55
C CYS A 149 -7.79 -11.90 -5.00
N ARG A 150 -7.80 -12.29 -3.73
CA ARG A 150 -8.87 -13.13 -3.16
C ARG A 150 -9.64 -12.46 -2.03
N ARG A 151 -9.01 -11.63 -1.21
CA ARG A 151 -9.60 -10.95 -0.05
C ARG A 151 -10.39 -11.88 0.88
N ILE A 152 -9.94 -13.10 1.06
CA ILE A 152 -10.59 -14.07 1.94
C ILE A 152 -9.99 -13.94 3.33
N PRO A 153 -10.76 -13.46 4.35
CA PRO A 153 -10.27 -13.35 5.71
C PRO A 153 -9.83 -14.68 6.29
N PHE A 154 -8.87 -14.68 7.20
CA PHE A 154 -8.52 -15.86 7.96
C PHE A 154 -9.77 -16.42 8.65
N ASN A 155 -9.98 -17.73 8.56
CA ASN A 155 -11.14 -18.43 9.11
C ASN A 155 -12.49 -18.10 8.43
N ASP A 156 -12.48 -17.54 7.22
CA ASP A 156 -13.65 -17.36 6.36
C ASP A 156 -13.46 -18.15 5.05
N ASN A 157 -14.56 -18.36 4.30
CA ASN A 157 -14.56 -19.06 3.01
C ASN A 157 -15.02 -18.16 1.86
N SER A 158 -15.29 -16.89 2.13
CA SER A 158 -15.77 -15.92 1.16
C SER A 158 -14.98 -14.62 1.20
N ALA A 159 -14.86 -13.98 0.05
CA ALA A 159 -14.19 -12.69 -0.04
C ALA A 159 -14.95 -11.63 0.76
N TRP A 160 -14.20 -10.81 1.52
CA TRP A 160 -14.72 -9.61 2.14
C TRP A 160 -14.54 -8.43 1.17
N MET A 161 -15.65 -7.79 0.77
CA MET A 161 -15.69 -6.69 -0.21
C MET A 161 -15.05 -7.08 -1.56
N PRO A 162 -15.65 -8.03 -2.28
CA PRO A 162 -15.10 -8.54 -3.53
C PRO A 162 -14.98 -7.47 -4.64
N GLU A 163 -15.70 -6.35 -4.51
CA GLU A 163 -15.61 -5.19 -5.40
C GLU A 163 -14.25 -4.49 -5.36
N GLU A 164 -13.49 -4.66 -4.27
CA GLU A 164 -12.15 -4.11 -4.09
C GLU A 164 -11.03 -5.11 -4.42
N ILE A 165 -11.35 -6.28 -4.94
CA ILE A 165 -10.37 -7.22 -5.51
C ILE A 165 -9.69 -6.57 -6.72
N ILE A 166 -8.37 -6.72 -6.83
CA ILE A 166 -7.59 -6.27 -7.97
C ILE A 166 -7.11 -7.44 -8.82
N SER A 167 -6.67 -7.17 -10.04
CA SER A 167 -6.13 -8.20 -10.93
C SER A 167 -4.81 -8.77 -10.41
N GLN A 168 -4.44 -9.99 -10.85
CA GLN A 168 -3.13 -10.56 -10.56
C GLN A 168 -2.01 -9.68 -11.10
N GLU A 169 -2.19 -9.07 -12.26
CA GLU A 169 -1.24 -8.12 -12.83
C GLU A 169 -1.05 -6.90 -11.93
N ASP A 170 -2.14 -6.26 -11.47
CA ASP A 170 -2.06 -5.14 -10.53
C ASP A 170 -1.40 -5.55 -9.21
N ALA A 171 -1.75 -6.74 -8.69
CA ALA A 171 -1.17 -7.27 -7.46
C ALA A 171 0.34 -7.56 -7.60
N ILE A 172 0.81 -8.04 -8.75
CA ILE A 172 2.25 -8.21 -9.05
C ILE A 172 2.91 -6.84 -9.18
N ASN A 173 2.29 -5.90 -9.89
CA ASN A 173 2.81 -4.55 -10.04
C ASN A 173 2.97 -3.84 -8.69
N SER A 174 2.07 -4.09 -7.74
CA SER A 174 2.16 -3.51 -6.39
C SER A 174 3.43 -3.94 -5.65
N TYR A 175 3.96 -5.12 -5.90
CA TYR A 175 5.21 -5.64 -5.31
C TYR A 175 6.44 -5.50 -6.23
N THR A 176 6.28 -4.89 -7.41
CA THR A 176 7.36 -4.71 -8.39
C THR A 176 7.45 -3.24 -8.85
N SER A 177 6.86 -2.90 -9.98
CA SER A 177 6.97 -1.56 -10.58
C SER A 177 6.43 -0.44 -9.69
N TRP A 178 5.25 -0.62 -9.10
CA TRP A 178 4.64 0.39 -8.22
C TRP A 178 5.38 0.57 -6.89
N ALA A 179 5.96 -0.52 -6.34
CA ALA A 179 6.81 -0.43 -5.15
C ALA A 179 8.08 0.39 -5.42
N HIS A 180 8.67 0.24 -6.61
CA HIS A 180 9.84 1.02 -7.00
C HIS A 180 9.48 2.46 -7.34
N GLU A 181 8.31 2.73 -7.93
CA GLU A 181 7.78 4.08 -8.10
C GLU A 181 7.58 4.78 -6.76
N ALA A 182 7.02 4.08 -5.76
CA ALA A 182 6.85 4.62 -4.42
C ALA A 182 8.15 4.82 -3.62
N SER A 183 9.27 4.35 -4.14
CA SER A 183 10.62 4.53 -3.57
C SER A 183 11.56 5.37 -4.45
N GLY A 184 11.09 5.91 -5.60
CA GLY A 184 11.89 6.70 -6.54
C GLY A 184 12.97 5.90 -7.27
N MET A 185 12.72 4.61 -7.48
CA MET A 185 13.66 3.70 -8.14
C MET A 185 13.13 3.14 -9.47
N GLU A 186 12.00 3.63 -9.96
CA GLU A 186 11.30 3.15 -11.16
C GLU A 186 12.12 3.27 -12.44
N TYR A 187 13.07 4.19 -12.48
CA TYR A 187 13.99 4.37 -13.62
C TYR A 187 15.07 3.29 -13.69
N ARG A 188 15.17 2.44 -12.68
CA ARG A 188 16.28 1.48 -12.51
C ARG A 188 15.80 0.09 -12.13
N ARG A 189 14.62 -0.05 -11.51
CA ARG A 189 14.12 -1.29 -10.91
C ARG A 189 12.63 -1.48 -11.16
N GLY A 190 12.13 -2.67 -10.82
CA GLY A 190 10.70 -2.99 -10.88
C GLY A 190 10.21 -3.53 -12.21
N SER A 191 11.07 -3.56 -13.24
CA SER A 191 10.73 -4.08 -14.56
C SER A 191 11.91 -4.82 -15.19
N ILE A 192 11.63 -5.76 -16.07
CA ILE A 192 12.66 -6.42 -16.91
C ILE A 192 12.84 -5.56 -18.16
N ALA A 193 13.81 -4.64 -18.11
CA ALA A 193 14.10 -3.72 -19.20
C ALA A 193 15.61 -3.51 -19.38
N LEU A 194 16.02 -3.03 -20.56
CA LEU A 194 17.41 -2.70 -20.81
C LEU A 194 17.89 -1.59 -19.85
N LYS A 195 19.07 -1.79 -19.27
CA LYS A 195 19.72 -0.92 -18.28
C LYS A 195 19.11 -0.95 -16.88
N TYR A 196 18.08 -1.76 -16.64
CA TYR A 196 17.57 -2.00 -15.29
C TYR A 196 18.46 -3.00 -14.53
N ASP A 197 18.51 -2.86 -13.22
CA ASP A 197 19.17 -3.84 -12.36
C ASP A 197 18.51 -5.21 -12.56
N ALA A 198 19.33 -6.26 -12.65
CA ALA A 198 18.82 -7.63 -12.75
C ALA A 198 18.43 -8.16 -11.37
N ASP A 199 17.38 -7.54 -10.78
CA ASP A 199 16.72 -8.00 -9.58
C ASP A 199 15.54 -8.89 -9.99
N LEU A 200 15.71 -10.20 -9.86
CA LEU A 200 14.81 -11.20 -10.43
C LEU A 200 14.40 -12.22 -9.38
N THR A 201 13.12 -12.62 -9.41
CA THR A 201 12.62 -13.79 -8.70
C THR A 201 12.10 -14.80 -9.70
N ILE A 202 12.63 -16.02 -9.67
CA ILE A 202 12.21 -17.12 -10.54
C ILE A 202 11.25 -18.00 -9.74
N LEU A 203 10.08 -18.20 -10.29
CA LEU A 203 8.99 -18.97 -9.71
C LEU A 203 8.76 -20.27 -10.48
N ASN A 204 8.21 -21.29 -9.84
CA ASN A 204 7.84 -22.55 -10.48
C ASN A 204 6.51 -22.49 -11.26
N LYS A 205 5.77 -21.38 -11.16
CA LYS A 205 4.51 -21.12 -11.85
C LYS A 205 4.44 -19.70 -12.39
N ASP A 206 3.64 -19.51 -13.41
CA ASP A 206 3.24 -18.19 -13.87
C ASP A 206 2.11 -17.65 -13.00
N ILE A 207 2.43 -16.81 -12.02
CA ILE A 207 1.45 -16.21 -11.10
C ILE A 207 0.60 -15.12 -11.75
N ALA A 208 0.89 -14.70 -12.97
CA ALA A 208 0.05 -13.75 -13.70
C ALA A 208 -1.16 -14.40 -14.36
N SER A 209 -1.09 -15.74 -14.62
CA SER A 209 -2.12 -16.46 -15.37
C SER A 209 -2.66 -17.71 -14.66
N CYS A 210 -2.04 -18.17 -13.57
CA CYS A 210 -2.56 -19.32 -12.81
C CYS A 210 -3.88 -18.98 -12.10
N PRO A 211 -4.68 -19.97 -11.69
CA PRO A 211 -5.80 -19.73 -10.78
C PRO A 211 -5.34 -19.00 -9.51
N ALA A 212 -6.14 -18.03 -9.02
CA ALA A 212 -5.73 -17.20 -7.88
C ALA A 212 -5.47 -18.01 -6.60
N ASP A 213 -6.17 -19.10 -6.38
CA ASP A 213 -5.96 -20.02 -5.25
C ASP A 213 -4.64 -20.82 -5.33
N ASP A 214 -4.01 -20.83 -6.50
CA ASP A 214 -2.70 -21.47 -6.72
C ASP A 214 -1.49 -20.56 -6.35
N ILE A 215 -1.72 -19.27 -6.14
CA ILE A 215 -0.66 -18.30 -5.82
C ILE A 215 0.12 -18.71 -4.57
N LEU A 216 -0.57 -19.10 -3.50
CA LEU A 216 0.06 -19.54 -2.24
C LEU A 216 0.86 -20.86 -2.37
N HIS A 217 0.60 -21.64 -3.42
CA HIS A 217 1.32 -22.88 -3.71
C HIS A 217 2.52 -22.66 -4.63
N THR A 218 2.85 -21.41 -4.93
CA THR A 218 4.00 -21.05 -5.76
C THR A 218 5.29 -21.15 -4.96
N GLN A 219 6.32 -21.72 -5.57
CA GLN A 219 7.65 -21.85 -4.98
C GLN A 219 8.61 -20.88 -5.64
N VAL A 220 9.45 -20.23 -4.85
CA VAL A 220 10.58 -19.46 -5.33
C VAL A 220 11.71 -20.42 -5.65
N LEU A 221 12.09 -20.53 -6.92
CA LEU A 221 13.20 -21.38 -7.38
C LEU A 221 14.55 -20.69 -7.23
N ALA A 222 14.61 -19.37 -7.51
CA ALA A 222 15.83 -18.59 -7.33
C ALA A 222 15.52 -17.11 -7.15
N THR A 223 16.42 -16.40 -6.49
CA THR A 223 16.43 -14.94 -6.48
C THR A 223 17.79 -14.39 -6.90
N TYR A 224 17.77 -13.26 -7.60
CA TYR A 224 18.95 -12.52 -8.02
C TYR A 224 18.83 -11.07 -7.57
N THR A 225 19.94 -10.47 -7.16
CA THR A 225 20.05 -9.05 -6.88
C THR A 225 21.26 -8.50 -7.65
N ALA A 226 21.03 -7.51 -8.49
CA ALA A 226 22.03 -6.94 -9.40
C ALA A 226 22.76 -8.03 -10.22
N GLY A 227 22.02 -9.03 -10.71
CA GLY A 227 22.54 -10.16 -11.49
C GLY A 227 23.26 -11.25 -10.68
N ILE A 228 23.42 -11.07 -9.37
CA ILE A 228 24.06 -12.04 -8.49
C ILE A 228 22.99 -12.93 -7.84
N ARG A 229 23.08 -14.25 -8.03
CA ARG A 229 22.18 -15.20 -7.39
C ARG A 229 22.34 -15.18 -5.87
N ARG A 230 21.25 -14.93 -5.16
CA ARG A 230 21.20 -14.86 -3.69
C ARG A 230 20.56 -16.08 -3.06
N TYR A 231 19.62 -16.69 -3.78
CA TYR A 231 18.91 -17.88 -3.31
C TYR A 231 18.70 -18.86 -4.49
N HIS A 232 18.67 -20.15 -4.18
CA HIS A 232 18.28 -21.23 -5.09
C HIS A 232 17.67 -22.36 -4.25
N SER A 233 16.48 -22.83 -4.63
CA SER A 233 15.88 -24.05 -4.05
C SER A 233 16.69 -25.28 -4.49
N GLU A 234 16.95 -26.18 -3.55
CA GLU A 234 17.57 -27.49 -3.83
C GLU A 234 16.61 -28.41 -4.60
#